data_46850ff2b6776c7d7e852cd04010dcb9
#
_entry.id   46850ff2b6776c7d7e852cd04010dcb9
#
_cell.length_a   1.000
_cell.length_b   1.000
_cell.length_c   1.000
_cell.angle_alpha   90.00
_cell.angle_beta   90.00
_cell.angle_gamma   90.00
#
_symmetry.space_group_name_H-M   'P 1'
#
loop_
_entity.id
_entity.type
_entity.pdbx_description
1 polymer ?
#
loop_
_entity_poly.entity_id
_entity_poly.type
_entity_poly.pdbx_seq_one_letter_code
_entity_poly.pdbx_strand_id
1 'polypeptide(L)'
;MKRRIYLDNCCFNRPYDDQSYLPIHLEAQAKLYVQKEILQGTYELAWSYVMDFENSANPYNERKTAISSWRNIAVIDIDVSDEIVEHGSIIMQKGIKKKDALHLACAIKAECDYFLTTDGGLLNKVFSEITVINPLDFIRRLEA
;
A
#
# COMPACT_ATOMS: atom_id res chain seq x y z
N MET A 1 1.64 -20.97 0.14
CA MET A 1 1.85 -19.78 1.02
C MET A 1 0.98 -18.64 0.55
N LYS A 2 0.48 -17.88 1.52
CA LYS A 2 -0.34 -16.70 1.20
C LYS A 2 0.54 -15.58 0.67
N ARG A 3 0.02 -14.79 -0.28
CA ARG A 3 0.67 -13.58 -0.73
C ARG A 3 0.55 -12.51 0.34
N ARG A 4 1.63 -11.78 0.58
CA ARG A 4 1.63 -10.65 1.52
C ARG A 4 1.66 -9.36 0.73
N ILE A 5 0.75 -8.45 1.09
CA ILE A 5 0.48 -7.22 0.35
C ILE A 5 0.68 -6.01 1.26
N TYR A 6 1.28 -4.96 0.70
CA TYR A 6 1.31 -3.64 1.31
C TYR A 6 0.41 -2.73 0.46
N LEU A 7 -0.59 -2.13 1.10
CA LEU A 7 -1.49 -1.17 0.45
C LEU A 7 -1.01 0.24 0.76
N ASP A 8 -0.64 1.00 -0.26
CA ASP A 8 -0.27 2.40 -0.10
C ASP A 8 -1.49 3.21 0.38
N ASN A 9 -1.23 4.31 1.09
CA ASN A 9 -2.29 5.16 1.62
C ASN A 9 -3.25 5.67 0.53
N CYS A 10 -2.74 5.96 -0.66
CA CYS A 10 -3.58 6.37 -1.78
C CYS A 10 -4.64 5.30 -2.12
N CYS A 11 -4.33 4.02 -1.96
CA CYS A 11 -5.29 2.94 -2.18
C CYS A 11 -6.42 2.99 -1.15
N PHE A 12 -6.10 3.22 0.13
CA PHE A 12 -7.11 3.33 1.18
C PHE A 12 -8.04 4.52 0.96
N ASN A 13 -7.53 5.60 0.39
CA ASN A 13 -8.32 6.82 0.14
C ASN A 13 -9.05 6.80 -1.19
N ARG A 14 -8.69 5.92 -2.13
CA ARG A 14 -9.27 5.91 -3.48
C ARG A 14 -10.80 5.79 -3.50
N PRO A 15 -11.46 4.98 -2.64
CA PRO A 15 -12.92 4.92 -2.61
C PRO A 15 -13.62 6.23 -2.23
N TYR A 16 -12.90 7.16 -1.61
CA TYR A 16 -13.43 8.48 -1.22
C TYR A 16 -13.20 9.55 -2.29
N ASP A 17 -12.44 9.23 -3.34
CA ASP A 17 -12.19 10.16 -4.45
C ASP A 17 -13.40 10.21 -5.39
N ASP A 18 -13.37 11.15 -6.35
CA ASP A 18 -14.47 11.33 -7.30
C ASP A 18 -14.66 10.08 -8.17
N GLN A 19 -15.72 9.33 -7.90
CA GLN A 19 -16.02 8.07 -8.60
C GLN A 19 -16.62 8.27 -10.00
N SER A 20 -16.92 9.51 -10.39
CA SER A 20 -17.42 9.78 -11.73
C SER A 20 -16.32 9.62 -12.80
N TYR A 21 -15.05 9.70 -12.39
CA TYR A 21 -13.91 9.42 -13.26
C TYR A 21 -13.66 7.92 -13.28
N LEU A 22 -13.87 7.29 -14.44
CA LEU A 22 -13.87 5.83 -14.56
C LEU A 22 -12.60 5.14 -14.03
N PRO A 23 -11.37 5.59 -14.33
CA PRO A 23 -10.18 4.93 -13.79
C PRO A 23 -10.16 4.92 -12.26
N ILE A 24 -10.57 6.01 -11.61
CA ILE A 24 -10.65 6.09 -10.14
C ILE A 24 -11.69 5.09 -9.63
N HIS A 25 -12.84 5.01 -10.28
CA HIS A 25 -13.91 4.08 -9.89
C HIS A 25 -13.44 2.62 -9.98
N LEU A 26 -12.76 2.26 -11.07
CA LEU A 26 -12.27 0.91 -11.26
C LEU A 26 -11.18 0.55 -10.25
N GLU A 27 -10.27 1.48 -9.95
CA GLU A 27 -9.24 1.28 -8.93
C GLU A 27 -9.85 1.12 -7.54
N ALA A 28 -10.88 1.90 -7.23
CA ALA A 28 -11.60 1.80 -5.96
C ALA A 28 -12.27 0.43 -5.81
N GLN A 29 -12.93 -0.06 -6.86
CA GLN A 29 -13.57 -1.37 -6.84
C GLN A 29 -12.53 -2.48 -6.68
N ALA A 30 -11.41 -2.40 -7.39
CA ALA A 30 -10.33 -3.36 -7.29
C ALA A 30 -9.76 -3.41 -5.87
N LYS A 31 -9.53 -2.25 -5.26
CA LYS A 31 -9.00 -2.15 -3.89
C LYS A 31 -9.98 -2.75 -2.88
N LEU A 32 -11.28 -2.46 -3.05
CA LEU A 32 -12.31 -3.04 -2.16
C LEU A 32 -12.35 -4.56 -2.27
N TYR A 33 -12.16 -5.10 -3.46
CA TYR A 33 -12.05 -6.55 -3.67
C TYR A 33 -10.84 -7.12 -2.92
N VAL A 34 -9.68 -6.47 -3.05
CA VAL A 34 -8.45 -6.90 -2.34
C VAL A 34 -8.67 -6.88 -0.83
N GLN A 35 -9.30 -5.83 -0.29
CA GLN A 35 -9.60 -5.76 1.14
C GLN A 35 -10.53 -6.89 1.59
N LYS A 36 -11.52 -7.24 0.79
CA LYS A 36 -12.41 -8.37 1.08
C LYS A 36 -11.62 -9.67 1.17
N GLU A 37 -10.70 -9.88 0.24
CA GLU A 37 -9.87 -11.09 0.22
C GLU A 37 -8.89 -11.13 1.41
N ILE A 38 -8.41 -9.97 1.86
CA ILE A 38 -7.61 -9.90 3.08
C ILE A 38 -8.44 -10.32 4.30
N LEU A 39 -9.67 -9.83 4.39
CA LEU A 39 -10.58 -10.19 5.49
C LEU A 39 -10.91 -11.69 5.50
N GLN A 40 -10.97 -12.30 4.33
CA GLN A 40 -11.24 -13.74 4.19
C GLN A 40 -10.00 -14.60 4.39
N GLY A 41 -8.83 -13.98 4.56
CA GLY A 41 -7.58 -14.69 4.78
C GLY A 41 -6.89 -15.18 3.50
N THR A 42 -7.36 -14.77 2.32
CA THR A 42 -6.73 -15.14 1.06
C THR A 42 -5.36 -14.49 0.90
N TYR A 43 -5.25 -13.22 1.31
CA TYR A 43 -4.00 -12.47 1.30
C TYR A 43 -3.69 -11.95 2.70
N GLU A 44 -2.40 -11.78 2.99
CA GLU A 44 -1.93 -11.16 4.23
C GLU A 44 -1.68 -9.67 3.99
N LEU A 45 -1.99 -8.85 4.99
CA LEU A 45 -1.73 -7.41 4.95
C LEU A 45 -0.55 -7.07 5.85
N ALA A 46 0.36 -6.25 5.33
CA ALA A 46 1.41 -5.63 6.14
C ALA A 46 1.06 -4.17 6.42
N TRP A 47 1.50 -3.68 7.55
CA TRP A 47 1.29 -2.30 7.99
C TRP A 47 2.62 -1.70 8.41
N SER A 48 2.68 -0.37 8.55
CA SER A 48 3.90 0.29 9.01
C SER A 48 3.58 1.59 9.73
N TYR A 49 4.57 2.09 10.49
CA TYR A 49 4.49 3.40 11.12
C TYR A 49 4.29 4.53 10.10
N VAL A 50 4.73 4.34 8.86
CA VAL A 50 4.58 5.35 7.80
C VAL A 50 3.10 5.51 7.44
N MET A 51 2.35 4.40 7.43
CA MET A 51 0.89 4.44 7.24
C MET A 51 0.22 5.23 8.36
N ASP A 52 0.59 4.98 9.61
CA ASP A 52 0.04 5.72 10.76
C ASP A 52 0.34 7.20 10.65
N PHE A 53 1.59 7.54 10.31
CA PHE A 53 2.01 8.93 10.15
C PHE A 53 1.22 9.64 9.04
N GLU A 54 1.14 9.02 7.88
CA GLU A 54 0.46 9.60 6.73
C GLU A 54 -1.04 9.73 6.99
N ASN A 55 -1.66 8.72 7.57
CA ASN A 55 -3.07 8.73 7.90
C ASN A 55 -3.40 9.76 9.00
N SER A 56 -2.44 10.06 9.89
CA SER A 56 -2.65 11.05 10.95
C SER A 56 -2.95 12.44 10.38
N ALA A 57 -2.50 12.73 9.17
CA ALA A 57 -2.76 13.99 8.48
C ALA A 57 -4.11 14.02 7.73
N ASN A 58 -4.86 12.91 7.74
CA ASN A 58 -6.15 12.84 7.07
C ASN A 58 -7.15 13.79 7.76
N PRO A 59 -7.74 14.76 7.05
CA PRO A 59 -8.63 15.75 7.66
C PRO A 59 -10.02 15.21 7.98
N TYR A 60 -10.36 14.02 7.48
CA TYR A 60 -11.68 13.43 7.64
C TYR A 60 -11.63 12.34 8.70
N ASN A 61 -12.17 12.62 9.90
CA ASN A 61 -12.07 11.73 11.06
C ASN A 61 -12.64 10.33 10.79
N GLU A 62 -13.76 10.23 10.09
CA GLU A 62 -14.36 8.94 9.78
C GLU A 62 -13.46 8.08 8.88
N ARG A 63 -12.89 8.69 7.85
CA ARG A 63 -11.94 8.00 6.96
C ARG A 63 -10.69 7.59 7.71
N LYS A 64 -10.16 8.50 8.53
CA LYS A 64 -8.96 8.27 9.34
C LYS A 64 -9.15 7.07 10.26
N THR A 65 -10.28 6.99 10.95
CA THR A 65 -10.59 5.89 11.84
C THR A 65 -10.77 4.58 11.08
N ALA A 66 -11.48 4.62 9.96
CA ALA A 66 -11.71 3.44 9.13
C ALA A 66 -10.40 2.88 8.59
N ILE A 67 -9.51 3.74 8.12
CA ILE A 67 -8.20 3.34 7.60
C ILE A 67 -7.34 2.77 8.72
N SER A 68 -7.28 3.43 9.88
CA SER A 68 -6.49 2.96 11.04
C SER A 68 -6.93 1.58 11.52
N SER A 69 -8.20 1.24 11.38
CA SER A 69 -8.72 -0.05 11.84
C SER A 69 -8.10 -1.23 11.10
N TRP A 70 -7.60 -1.02 9.88
CA TRP A 70 -6.96 -2.07 9.10
C TRP A 70 -5.65 -2.55 9.72
N ARG A 71 -5.00 -1.72 10.56
CA ARG A 71 -3.80 -2.13 11.29
C ARG A 71 -4.07 -3.37 12.14
N ASN A 72 -5.26 -3.51 12.69
CA ASN A 72 -5.62 -4.64 13.56
C ASN A 72 -5.70 -5.97 12.78
N ILE A 73 -5.85 -5.90 11.47
CA ILE A 73 -5.96 -7.07 10.60
C ILE A 73 -4.59 -7.47 10.02
N ALA A 74 -3.64 -6.54 10.05
CA ALA A 74 -2.29 -6.78 9.51
C ALA A 74 -1.59 -7.90 10.29
N VAL A 75 -0.85 -8.73 9.56
CA VAL A 75 -0.06 -9.83 10.16
C VAL A 75 1.28 -9.34 10.66
N ILE A 76 1.73 -8.18 10.20
CA ILE A 76 3.00 -7.57 10.60
C ILE A 76 2.86 -6.05 10.54
N ASP A 77 3.46 -5.36 11.50
CA ASP A 77 3.47 -3.90 11.59
C ASP A 77 4.94 -3.47 11.78
N ILE A 78 5.50 -2.81 10.78
CA ILE A 78 6.91 -2.41 10.78
C ILE A 78 7.05 -1.06 11.48
N ASP A 79 7.85 -1.05 12.53
CA ASP A 79 8.17 0.16 13.28
C ASP A 79 9.39 0.88 12.68
N VAL A 80 9.60 2.13 13.09
CA VAL A 80 10.76 2.92 12.66
C VAL A 80 12.05 2.26 13.14
N SER A 81 13.08 2.28 12.28
CA SER A 81 14.41 1.80 12.62
C SER A 81 15.45 2.47 11.73
N ASP A 82 16.71 2.44 12.15
CA ASP A 82 17.81 2.97 11.33
C ASP A 82 17.92 2.22 10.01
N GLU A 83 17.69 0.91 10.03
CA GLU A 83 17.71 0.06 8.83
C GLU A 83 16.67 0.55 7.80
N ILE A 84 15.47 0.87 8.24
CA ILE A 84 14.40 1.37 7.37
C ILE A 84 14.78 2.73 6.77
N VAL A 85 15.31 3.64 7.60
CA VAL A 85 15.72 4.97 7.14
C VAL A 85 16.86 4.88 6.12
N GLU A 86 17.83 4.02 6.37
CA GLU A 86 18.95 3.81 5.43
C GLU A 86 18.47 3.22 4.12
N HIS A 87 17.64 2.19 4.16
CA HIS A 87 17.08 1.59 2.96
C HIS A 87 16.23 2.59 2.18
N GLY A 88 15.42 3.38 2.88
CA GLY A 88 14.65 4.47 2.28
C GLY A 88 15.53 5.47 1.55
N SER A 89 16.68 5.82 2.12
CA SER A 89 17.63 6.73 1.48
C SER A 89 18.17 6.16 0.16
N ILE A 90 18.44 4.87 0.13
CA ILE A 90 18.89 4.19 -1.08
C ILE A 90 17.80 4.23 -2.16
N ILE A 91 16.56 3.95 -1.77
CA ILE A 91 15.42 3.97 -2.69
C ILE A 91 15.18 5.37 -3.26
N MET A 92 15.37 6.41 -2.44
CA MET A 92 15.24 7.80 -2.87
C MET A 92 16.17 8.15 -4.03
N GLN A 93 17.29 7.47 -4.16
CA GLN A 93 18.25 7.69 -5.26
C GLN A 93 17.65 7.37 -6.62
N LYS A 94 16.55 6.61 -6.67
CA LYS A 94 15.80 6.34 -7.89
C LYS A 94 14.85 7.47 -8.28
N GLY A 95 14.87 8.59 -7.57
CA GLY A 95 13.98 9.71 -7.82
C GLY A 95 12.63 9.58 -7.11
N ILE A 96 12.58 8.79 -6.05
CA ILE A 96 11.35 8.55 -5.29
C ILE A 96 11.31 9.48 -4.07
N LYS A 97 10.13 10.04 -3.79
CA LYS A 97 9.92 10.92 -2.63
C LYS A 97 10.17 10.15 -1.34
N LYS A 98 10.63 10.87 -0.30
CA LYS A 98 10.99 10.28 0.98
C LYS A 98 9.89 9.40 1.58
N LYS A 99 8.66 9.89 1.61
CA LYS A 99 7.53 9.14 2.18
C LYS A 99 7.29 7.83 1.45
N ASP A 100 7.26 7.88 0.12
CA ASP A 100 7.07 6.70 -0.71
C ASP A 100 8.23 5.71 -0.56
N ALA A 101 9.46 6.23 -0.45
CA ALA A 101 10.64 5.38 -0.24
C ALA A 101 10.57 4.66 1.11
N LEU A 102 10.08 5.34 2.15
CA LEU A 102 9.91 4.72 3.47
C LEU A 102 8.81 3.65 3.45
N HIS A 103 7.70 3.89 2.75
CA HIS A 103 6.68 2.86 2.55
C HIS A 103 7.27 1.61 1.89
N LEU A 104 8.03 1.80 0.82
CA LEU A 104 8.67 0.69 0.11
C LEU A 104 9.66 -0.05 0.99
N ALA A 105 10.49 0.67 1.73
CA ALA A 105 11.45 0.06 2.65
C ALA A 105 10.73 -0.81 3.70
N CYS A 106 9.62 -0.32 4.24
CA CYS A 106 8.81 -1.09 5.19
C CYS A 106 8.20 -2.33 4.55
N ALA A 107 7.67 -2.20 3.34
CA ALA A 107 7.07 -3.32 2.62
C ALA A 107 8.10 -4.41 2.33
N ILE A 108 9.31 -4.03 1.94
CA ILE A 108 10.41 -4.96 1.68
C ILE A 108 10.83 -5.63 2.99
N LYS A 109 10.97 -4.87 4.07
CA LYS A 109 11.31 -5.41 5.39
C LYS A 109 10.27 -6.41 5.87
N ALA A 110 9.00 -6.16 5.59
CA ALA A 110 7.89 -7.04 5.93
C ALA A 110 7.82 -8.27 5.03
N GLU A 111 8.71 -8.38 4.05
CA GLU A 111 8.75 -9.48 3.09
C GLU A 111 7.46 -9.57 2.27
N CYS A 112 6.92 -8.43 1.87
CA CYS A 112 5.75 -8.37 1.01
C CYS A 112 6.08 -8.81 -0.41
N ASP A 113 5.15 -9.53 -1.02
CA ASP A 113 5.24 -9.91 -2.43
C ASP A 113 4.86 -8.74 -3.33
N TYR A 114 3.90 -7.93 -2.90
CA TYR A 114 3.32 -6.85 -3.70
C TYR A 114 3.16 -5.57 -2.90
N PHE A 115 3.45 -4.46 -3.57
CA PHE A 115 3.15 -3.11 -3.09
C PHE A 115 2.10 -2.52 -4.03
N LEU A 116 0.88 -2.34 -3.54
CA LEU A 116 -0.22 -1.82 -4.34
C LEU A 116 -0.32 -0.31 -4.20
N THR A 117 -0.30 0.38 -5.32
CA THR A 117 -0.38 1.84 -5.37
C THR A 117 -1.12 2.31 -6.61
N THR A 118 -1.65 3.53 -6.56
CA THR A 118 -2.22 4.21 -7.72
C THR A 118 -1.33 5.36 -8.20
N ASP A 119 -0.17 5.57 -7.55
CA ASP A 119 0.76 6.64 -7.88
C ASP A 119 1.58 6.27 -9.12
N GLY A 120 1.37 7.00 -10.23
CA GLY A 120 2.08 6.78 -11.48
C GLY A 120 3.60 6.92 -11.35
N GLY A 121 4.07 7.79 -10.45
CA GLY A 121 5.50 7.96 -10.22
C GLY A 121 6.16 6.70 -9.67
N LEU A 122 5.44 5.94 -8.83
CA LEU A 122 5.92 4.66 -8.31
C LEU A 122 5.74 3.54 -9.34
N LEU A 123 4.62 3.53 -10.04
CA LEU A 123 4.30 2.48 -11.01
C LEU A 123 5.28 2.46 -12.20
N ASN A 124 5.94 3.58 -12.47
CA ASN A 124 6.93 3.67 -13.55
C ASN A 124 8.33 3.17 -13.14
N LYS A 125 8.51 2.80 -11.87
CA LYS A 125 9.81 2.33 -11.37
C LYS A 125 9.81 0.81 -11.24
N VAL A 126 10.98 0.21 -11.38
CA VAL A 126 11.16 -1.24 -11.25
C VAL A 126 12.03 -1.52 -10.02
N PHE A 127 11.60 -2.48 -9.21
CA PHE A 127 12.33 -2.92 -8.02
C PHE A 127 12.55 -4.43 -8.10
N SER A 128 13.75 -4.88 -7.73
CA SER A 128 14.06 -6.31 -7.70
C SER A 128 13.48 -7.02 -6.49
N GLU A 129 13.27 -6.28 -5.39
CA GLU A 129 12.88 -6.86 -4.10
C GLU A 129 11.38 -7.00 -3.94
N ILE A 130 10.58 -6.25 -4.70
CA ILE A 130 9.13 -6.24 -4.56
C ILE A 130 8.47 -5.81 -5.89
N THR A 131 7.29 -6.34 -6.14
CA THR A 131 6.50 -5.94 -7.30
C THR A 131 5.58 -4.79 -6.94
N VAL A 132 5.78 -3.62 -7.57
CA VAL A 132 4.91 -2.45 -7.41
C VAL A 132 3.87 -2.50 -8.52
N ILE A 133 2.60 -2.50 -8.16
CA ILE A 133 1.50 -2.76 -9.09
C ILE A 133 0.24 -1.99 -8.68
N ASN A 134 -0.57 -1.63 -9.67
CA ASN A 134 -1.89 -1.03 -9.45
C ASN A 134 -2.87 -2.11 -8.98
N PRO A 135 -3.85 -1.80 -8.12
CA PRO A 135 -4.80 -2.81 -7.63
C PRO A 135 -5.56 -3.55 -8.73
N LEU A 136 -5.94 -2.87 -9.80
CA LEU A 136 -6.65 -3.50 -10.91
C LEU A 136 -5.76 -4.51 -11.65
N ASP A 137 -4.52 -4.12 -11.93
CA ASP A 137 -3.55 -5.00 -12.57
C ASP A 137 -3.17 -6.18 -11.68
N PHE A 138 -3.14 -5.96 -10.37
CA PHE A 138 -2.92 -7.03 -9.40
C PHE A 138 -3.98 -8.12 -9.51
N ILE A 139 -5.26 -7.71 -9.56
CA ILE A 139 -6.38 -8.66 -9.71
C ILE A 139 -6.26 -9.42 -11.03
N ARG A 140 -5.98 -8.72 -12.12
CA ARG A 140 -5.82 -9.35 -13.43
C ARG A 140 -4.71 -10.38 -13.43
N ARG A 141 -3.63 -10.12 -12.69
CA ARG A 141 -2.47 -11.02 -12.62
C ARG A 141 -2.73 -12.26 -11.78
N LEU A 142 -3.46 -12.12 -10.66
CA LEU A 142 -3.64 -13.21 -9.71
C LEU A 142 -4.95 -13.97 -9.89
N GLU A 143 -5.98 -13.33 -10.44
CA GLU A 143 -7.32 -13.92 -10.59
C GLU A 143 -7.63 -14.36 -12.02
N ALA A 144 -6.74 -14.09 -12.95
CA ALA A 144 -6.96 -14.42 -14.36
C ALA A 144 -6.89 -15.92 -14.62
#